data_f8822feaeeb02ee0e51f57050837f5c3
#
_entry.id   f8822feaeeb02ee0e51f57050837f5c3
#
_cell.length_a   1.000
_cell.length_b   1.000
_cell.length_c   1.000
_cell.angle_alpha   90.00
_cell.angle_beta   90.00
_cell.angle_gamma   90.00
#
_symmetry.space_group_name_H-M   'P 1'
#
loop_
_entity.id
_entity.type
_entity.pdbx_description
1 polymer ?
#
loop_
_entity_poly.entity_id
_entity_poly.type
_entity_poly.pdbx_seq_one_letter_code
_entity_poly.pdbx_strand_id
1 'polypeptide(L)'
;MRHLDVDGLGAVSRVGLGTWQFGSREWGYGDAYASGEAKAIVRRARELGVTLFDTAEVYGFGRSERILGEALGEERAEVVVATKVFPVAPFPPVVRNRLAGSARRLELDRLPLYQVHQPNPVVPDTVTMPGMRQLLDAGRIGAVGVSNYSLARWQAADAALGRPVVSNQVHFSLAAPSALDDLVPFAEREGRMVMAYSPLAQGLLGGRYGVDDRPGGVRAANPLFGTENLRRAEPLLGVLREVAAAHGVAAAQIALAWLVSLPRVVVIPGASSVAQVEANAAAADIDLRPDEQAALTAAARAFRPVSAVRTLVERVRERLPV
;
A
#
# COMPACT_ATOMS: atom_id res chain seq x y z
N MET A 1 -5.73 1.93 -18.17
CA MET A 1 -5.26 2.35 -16.82
C MET A 1 -5.80 3.73 -16.48
N ARG A 2 -6.51 3.90 -15.37
CA ARG A 2 -7.01 5.20 -14.88
C ARG A 2 -5.95 5.95 -14.09
N HIS A 3 -5.99 7.27 -14.12
CA HIS A 3 -5.05 8.13 -13.41
C HIS A 3 -5.77 9.10 -12.47
N LEU A 4 -5.02 9.62 -11.51
CA LEU A 4 -5.42 10.62 -10.54
C LEU A 4 -4.42 11.75 -10.57
N ASP A 5 -4.86 12.99 -10.82
CA ASP A 5 -3.99 14.15 -10.71
C ASP A 5 -3.75 14.51 -9.25
N VAL A 6 -2.47 14.66 -8.88
CA VAL A 6 -2.02 14.98 -7.53
C VAL A 6 -1.02 16.12 -7.59
N ASP A 7 -1.24 17.15 -6.79
CA ASP A 7 -0.37 18.32 -6.72
C ASP A 7 1.09 17.93 -6.45
N GLY A 8 2.00 18.45 -7.27
CA GLY A 8 3.43 18.16 -7.18
C GLY A 8 3.88 16.80 -7.74
N LEU A 9 2.93 15.92 -8.12
CA LEU A 9 3.21 14.60 -8.70
C LEU A 9 2.70 14.44 -10.13
N GLY A 10 1.68 15.22 -10.55
CA GLY A 10 1.00 15.05 -11.83
C GLY A 10 0.08 13.82 -11.84
N ALA A 11 -0.04 13.19 -13.01
CA ALA A 11 -0.92 12.05 -13.23
C ALA A 11 -0.35 10.75 -12.64
N VAL A 12 -0.97 10.26 -11.57
CA VAL A 12 -0.59 9.04 -10.84
C VAL A 12 -1.55 7.91 -11.23
N SER A 13 -1.06 6.73 -11.62
CA SER A 13 -1.91 5.58 -11.93
C SER A 13 -2.68 5.12 -10.69
N ARG A 14 -3.98 4.80 -10.87
CA ARG A 14 -4.86 4.37 -9.77
C ARG A 14 -4.45 3.00 -9.20
N VAL A 15 -3.77 2.19 -9.99
CA VAL A 15 -3.07 0.97 -9.54
C VAL A 15 -1.57 1.21 -9.69
N GLY A 16 -0.85 1.17 -8.58
CA GLY A 16 0.60 1.20 -8.50
C GLY A 16 1.18 -0.18 -8.23
N LEU A 17 2.50 -0.25 -8.07
CA LEU A 17 3.23 -1.46 -7.68
C LEU A 17 3.92 -1.25 -6.34
N GLY A 18 3.50 -2.01 -5.31
CA GLY A 18 4.22 -2.12 -4.04
C GLY A 18 5.41 -3.06 -4.17
N THR A 19 6.57 -2.67 -3.66
CA THR A 19 7.81 -3.44 -3.80
C THR A 19 8.35 -4.01 -2.49
N TRP A 20 7.54 -4.08 -1.45
CA TRP A 20 7.96 -4.63 -0.16
C TRP A 20 8.60 -6.01 -0.27
N GLN A 21 8.07 -6.89 -1.12
CA GLN A 21 8.60 -8.24 -1.34
C GLN A 21 9.96 -8.27 -2.05
N PHE A 22 10.36 -7.25 -2.80
CA PHE A 22 11.60 -7.26 -3.59
C PHE A 22 12.88 -7.42 -2.76
N GLY A 23 12.85 -7.14 -1.48
CA GLY A 23 13.99 -7.31 -0.59
C GLY A 23 13.80 -8.38 0.49
N SER A 24 12.64 -9.02 0.53
CA SER A 24 12.17 -9.80 1.67
C SER A 24 12.45 -11.29 1.50
N ARG A 25 13.59 -11.77 2.02
CA ARG A 25 13.94 -13.22 2.04
C ARG A 25 12.94 -14.05 2.83
N GLU A 26 12.35 -13.49 3.86
CA GLU A 26 11.33 -14.11 4.71
C GLU A 26 10.03 -14.46 3.98
N TRP A 27 9.79 -13.85 2.82
CA TRP A 27 8.67 -14.16 1.92
C TRP A 27 9.04 -15.11 0.78
N GLY A 28 10.22 -15.73 0.85
CA GLY A 28 10.71 -16.69 -0.14
C GLY A 28 11.34 -16.05 -1.38
N TYR A 29 11.60 -14.73 -1.34
CA TYR A 29 12.20 -14.00 -2.46
C TYR A 29 13.72 -13.89 -2.28
N GLY A 30 14.46 -14.89 -2.79
CA GLY A 30 15.92 -14.92 -2.80
C GLY A 30 16.54 -14.03 -3.87
N ASP A 31 17.89 -14.14 -4.01
CA ASP A 31 18.67 -13.31 -4.94
C ASP A 31 18.32 -13.56 -6.41
N ALA A 32 17.96 -14.79 -6.77
CA ALA A 32 17.52 -15.14 -8.14
C ALA A 32 16.20 -14.45 -8.53
N TYR A 33 15.23 -14.33 -7.60
CA TYR A 33 14.00 -13.58 -7.81
C TYR A 33 14.29 -12.10 -8.04
N ALA A 34 15.18 -11.52 -7.25
CA ALA A 34 15.51 -10.09 -7.33
C ALA A 34 16.15 -9.71 -8.67
N SER A 35 16.97 -10.60 -9.25
CA SER A 35 17.72 -10.28 -10.47
C SER A 35 16.94 -10.46 -11.77
N GLY A 36 15.96 -11.36 -11.80
CA GLY A 36 15.20 -11.70 -13.01
C GLY A 36 13.75 -11.27 -12.97
N GLU A 37 12.97 -11.77 -12.02
CA GLU A 37 11.52 -11.58 -12.00
C GLU A 37 11.11 -10.18 -11.60
N ALA A 38 11.81 -9.53 -10.65
CA ALA A 38 11.50 -8.16 -10.26
C ALA A 38 11.61 -7.19 -11.45
N LYS A 39 12.66 -7.36 -12.29
CA LYS A 39 12.84 -6.56 -13.52
C LYS A 39 11.71 -6.82 -14.52
N ALA A 40 11.31 -8.08 -14.71
CA ALA A 40 10.21 -8.43 -15.59
C ALA A 40 8.86 -7.85 -15.09
N ILE A 41 8.62 -7.91 -13.78
CA ILE A 41 7.44 -7.35 -13.11
C ILE A 41 7.38 -5.82 -13.32
N VAL A 42 8.48 -5.11 -13.06
CA VAL A 42 8.53 -3.64 -13.19
C VAL A 42 8.34 -3.22 -14.65
N ARG A 43 9.06 -3.86 -15.60
CA ARG A 43 8.88 -3.60 -17.03
C ARG A 43 7.43 -3.82 -17.46
N ARG A 44 6.83 -4.96 -17.09
CA ARG A 44 5.44 -5.24 -17.44
C ARG A 44 4.47 -4.24 -16.82
N ALA A 45 4.69 -3.81 -15.58
CA ALA A 45 3.90 -2.75 -14.96
C ALA A 45 3.94 -1.46 -15.78
N ARG A 46 5.13 -1.06 -16.25
CA ARG A 46 5.30 0.11 -17.12
C ARG A 46 4.53 -0.03 -18.45
N GLU A 47 4.65 -1.17 -19.12
CA GLU A 47 3.93 -1.46 -20.37
C GLU A 47 2.40 -1.37 -20.20
N LEU A 48 1.89 -1.66 -18.98
CA LEU A 48 0.46 -1.57 -18.63
C LEU A 48 0.04 -0.16 -18.18
N GLY A 49 0.94 0.81 -18.22
CA GLY A 49 0.67 2.20 -17.85
C GLY A 49 0.71 2.48 -16.34
N VAL A 50 1.35 1.62 -15.55
CA VAL A 50 1.61 1.90 -14.14
C VAL A 50 2.67 2.98 -14.02
N THR A 51 2.34 4.08 -13.35
CA THR A 51 3.24 5.21 -13.11
C THR A 51 3.61 5.37 -11.64
N LEU A 52 2.99 4.64 -10.72
CA LEU A 52 3.25 4.71 -9.27
C LEU A 52 3.99 3.46 -8.79
N PHE A 53 5.17 3.65 -8.20
CA PHE A 53 5.98 2.59 -7.60
C PHE A 53 6.27 2.94 -6.14
N ASP A 54 5.87 2.06 -5.21
CA ASP A 54 6.04 2.28 -3.77
C ASP A 54 7.12 1.37 -3.18
N THR A 55 8.05 1.97 -2.45
CA THR A 55 9.14 1.30 -1.73
C THR A 55 9.39 1.96 -0.36
N ALA A 56 10.42 1.54 0.37
CA ALA A 56 10.90 2.20 1.57
C ALA A 56 12.37 1.82 1.87
N GLU A 57 13.10 2.70 2.56
CA GLU A 57 14.48 2.45 2.97
C GLU A 57 14.66 1.23 3.88
N VAL A 58 13.60 0.88 4.66
CA VAL A 58 13.64 -0.29 5.57
C VAL A 58 13.34 -1.59 4.87
N TYR A 59 12.80 -1.60 3.63
CA TYR A 59 12.47 -2.84 2.93
C TYR A 59 13.75 -3.56 2.50
N GLY A 60 14.02 -4.68 3.19
CA GLY A 60 15.26 -5.41 3.02
C GLY A 60 16.52 -4.55 3.23
N PHE A 61 16.48 -3.58 4.18
CA PHE A 61 17.57 -2.64 4.45
C PHE A 61 18.05 -1.90 3.20
N GLY A 62 17.09 -1.36 2.42
CA GLY A 62 17.33 -0.60 1.19
C GLY A 62 17.54 -1.47 -0.05
N ARG A 63 17.41 -2.81 0.07
CA ARG A 63 17.51 -3.73 -1.07
C ARG A 63 16.36 -3.50 -2.06
N SER A 64 15.13 -3.30 -1.56
CA SER A 64 13.97 -3.01 -2.42
C SER A 64 14.18 -1.75 -3.27
N GLU A 65 14.73 -0.68 -2.69
CA GLU A 65 15.04 0.55 -3.43
C GLU A 65 16.08 0.32 -4.53
N ARG A 66 17.16 -0.45 -4.25
CA ARG A 66 18.17 -0.78 -5.27
C ARG A 66 17.58 -1.59 -6.43
N ILE A 67 16.83 -2.65 -6.10
CA ILE A 67 16.19 -3.51 -7.12
C ILE A 67 15.23 -2.69 -7.97
N LEU A 68 14.45 -1.80 -7.36
CA LEU A 68 13.51 -0.93 -8.09
C LEU A 68 14.25 0.05 -8.98
N GLY A 69 15.30 0.73 -8.48
CA GLY A 69 16.10 1.67 -9.26
C GLY A 69 16.74 1.00 -10.48
N GLU A 70 17.35 -0.17 -10.28
CA GLU A 70 17.93 -0.97 -11.37
C GLU A 70 16.87 -1.46 -12.37
N ALA A 71 15.67 -1.86 -11.88
CA ALA A 71 14.61 -2.38 -12.73
C ALA A 71 13.93 -1.29 -13.59
N LEU A 72 13.81 -0.07 -13.06
CA LEU A 72 13.27 1.08 -13.79
C LEU A 72 14.27 1.62 -14.83
N GLY A 73 15.59 1.50 -14.57
CA GLY A 73 16.60 1.98 -15.50
C GLY A 73 16.41 3.46 -15.84
N GLU A 74 16.48 3.83 -17.12
CA GLU A 74 16.34 5.20 -17.60
C GLU A 74 14.90 5.75 -17.42
N GLU A 75 13.88 4.89 -17.40
CA GLU A 75 12.47 5.27 -17.24
C GLU A 75 12.12 5.76 -15.83
N ARG A 76 13.06 5.68 -14.85
CA ARG A 76 12.82 6.09 -13.44
C ARG A 76 12.42 7.57 -13.30
N ALA A 77 12.83 8.43 -14.25
CA ALA A 77 12.48 9.85 -14.27
C ALA A 77 11.03 10.10 -14.75
N GLU A 78 10.40 9.13 -15.40
CA GLU A 78 9.06 9.23 -15.99
C GLU A 78 7.97 8.74 -15.05
N VAL A 79 8.33 8.23 -13.86
CA VAL A 79 7.41 7.62 -12.93
C VAL A 79 7.42 8.29 -11.56
N VAL A 80 6.36 8.09 -10.81
CA VAL A 80 6.28 8.51 -9.41
C VAL A 80 6.81 7.39 -8.53
N VAL A 81 8.07 7.52 -8.11
CA VAL A 81 8.64 6.67 -7.07
C VAL A 81 8.31 7.29 -5.71
N ALA A 82 7.53 6.55 -4.91
CA ALA A 82 7.22 6.86 -3.54
C ALA A 82 8.14 6.04 -2.62
N THR A 83 9.02 6.70 -1.86
CA THR A 83 9.80 6.03 -0.81
C THR A 83 9.57 6.67 0.54
N LYS A 84 10.08 6.06 1.61
CA LYS A 84 9.71 6.43 2.98
C LYS A 84 10.93 6.50 3.88
N VAL A 85 10.97 7.54 4.73
CA VAL A 85 11.87 7.62 5.87
C VAL A 85 11.25 6.91 7.07
N PHE A 86 11.95 5.96 7.67
CA PHE A 86 11.51 5.35 8.92
C PHE A 86 11.78 6.32 10.08
N PRO A 87 10.81 6.61 10.94
CA PRO A 87 10.87 7.73 11.88
C PRO A 87 11.69 7.44 13.15
N VAL A 88 12.87 6.84 13.02
CA VAL A 88 13.84 6.74 14.11
C VAL A 88 14.68 8.00 14.10
N ALA A 89 14.62 8.78 15.21
CA ALA A 89 15.28 10.06 15.36
C ALA A 89 15.07 11.00 14.13
N PRO A 90 13.81 11.35 13.76
CA PRO A 90 13.49 12.02 12.50
C PRO A 90 13.77 13.54 12.55
N PHE A 91 14.95 13.90 13.07
CA PHE A 91 15.44 15.29 13.09
C PHE A 91 15.86 15.72 11.68
N PRO A 92 15.81 17.02 11.32
CA PRO A 92 16.09 17.50 9.97
C PRO A 92 17.41 17.02 9.35
N PRO A 93 18.58 17.00 10.04
CA PRO A 93 19.80 16.45 9.49
C PRO A 93 19.73 14.95 9.17
N VAL A 94 19.03 14.17 10.03
CA VAL A 94 18.86 12.72 9.85
C VAL A 94 17.96 12.45 8.65
N VAL A 95 16.82 13.14 8.54
CA VAL A 95 15.89 13.04 7.41
C VAL A 95 16.62 13.34 6.10
N ARG A 96 17.45 14.41 6.05
CA ARG A 96 18.25 14.76 4.89
C ARG A 96 19.25 13.67 4.50
N ASN A 97 20.00 13.12 5.46
CA ASN A 97 20.97 12.06 5.20
C ASN A 97 20.31 10.77 4.71
N ARG A 98 19.15 10.42 5.25
CA ARG A 98 18.37 9.25 4.82
C ARG A 98 17.79 9.43 3.43
N LEU A 99 17.29 10.64 3.10
CA LEU A 99 16.91 10.97 1.72
C LEU A 99 18.06 10.73 0.76
N ALA A 100 19.26 11.24 1.07
CA ALA A 100 20.44 11.06 0.22
C ALA A 100 20.79 9.57 0.03
N GLY A 101 20.58 8.75 1.05
CA GLY A 101 20.70 7.30 0.97
C GLY A 101 19.70 6.66 0.02
N SER A 102 18.42 7.02 0.15
CA SER A 102 17.34 6.53 -0.72
C SER A 102 17.52 6.98 -2.17
N ALA A 103 17.84 8.27 -2.39
CA ALA A 103 18.09 8.84 -3.71
C ALA A 103 19.22 8.08 -4.44
N ARG A 104 20.33 7.80 -3.74
CA ARG A 104 21.44 7.03 -4.29
C ARG A 104 21.05 5.58 -4.64
N ARG A 105 20.26 4.90 -3.80
CA ARG A 105 19.82 3.52 -4.05
C ARG A 105 18.82 3.42 -5.20
N LEU A 106 18.00 4.46 -5.37
CA LEU A 106 17.02 4.58 -6.46
C LEU A 106 17.62 5.21 -7.72
N GLU A 107 18.86 5.70 -7.63
CA GLU A 107 19.56 6.44 -8.70
C GLU A 107 18.75 7.64 -9.22
N LEU A 108 18.11 8.38 -8.32
CA LEU A 108 17.30 9.56 -8.59
C LEU A 108 17.92 10.79 -7.94
N ASP A 109 18.08 11.88 -8.68
CA ASP A 109 18.54 13.17 -8.13
C ASP A 109 17.46 13.85 -7.28
N ARG A 110 16.18 13.63 -7.64
CA ARG A 110 15.00 14.14 -6.97
C ARG A 110 14.01 13.00 -6.77
N LEU A 111 13.55 12.80 -5.55
CA LEU A 111 12.49 11.83 -5.25
C LEU A 111 11.10 12.46 -5.48
N PRO A 112 10.24 11.90 -6.35
CA PRO A 112 8.92 12.45 -6.60
C PRO A 112 8.07 12.55 -5.34
N LEU A 113 7.96 11.47 -4.54
CA LEU A 113 7.20 11.45 -3.29
C LEU A 113 8.05 10.87 -2.15
N TYR A 114 8.25 11.67 -1.10
CA TYR A 114 8.96 11.24 0.10
C TYR A 114 8.01 11.26 1.30
N GLN A 115 7.90 10.13 1.99
CA GLN A 115 6.89 9.92 3.02
C GLN A 115 7.51 9.65 4.38
N VAL A 116 6.86 10.09 5.48
CA VAL A 116 7.14 9.59 6.82
C VAL A 116 6.44 8.25 6.99
N HIS A 117 7.20 7.17 7.26
CA HIS A 117 6.72 5.78 7.18
C HIS A 117 5.62 5.46 8.21
N GLN A 118 5.70 6.09 9.37
CA GLN A 118 4.68 6.01 10.41
C GLN A 118 4.86 7.15 11.42
N PRO A 119 3.81 7.45 12.21
CA PRO A 119 3.91 8.41 13.29
C PRO A 119 5.03 8.05 14.28
N ASN A 120 5.89 9.01 14.64
CA ASN A 120 6.79 8.80 15.78
C ASN A 120 6.02 9.03 17.08
N PRO A 121 6.10 8.14 18.09
CA PRO A 121 5.38 8.31 19.35
C PRO A 121 5.99 9.37 20.28
N VAL A 122 7.27 9.73 20.07
CA VAL A 122 8.03 10.62 20.97
C VAL A 122 8.37 11.95 20.29
N VAL A 123 8.84 11.91 19.03
CA VAL A 123 9.22 13.11 18.27
C VAL A 123 8.00 13.62 17.52
N PRO A 124 7.51 14.84 17.82
CA PRO A 124 6.33 15.39 17.16
C PRO A 124 6.62 15.81 15.71
N ASP A 125 5.58 15.92 14.92
CA ASP A 125 5.68 16.30 13.50
C ASP A 125 6.21 17.72 13.31
N THR A 126 6.07 18.60 14.31
CA THR A 126 6.69 19.93 14.34
C THR A 126 8.22 19.92 14.31
N VAL A 127 8.84 18.79 14.62
CA VAL A 127 10.30 18.58 14.48
C VAL A 127 10.65 17.94 13.12
N THR A 128 9.85 16.97 12.66
CA THR A 128 10.13 16.23 11.43
C THR A 128 9.80 17.03 10.17
N MET A 129 8.64 17.70 10.15
CA MET A 129 8.14 18.40 8.96
C MET A 129 9.00 19.60 8.51
N PRO A 130 9.65 20.38 9.39
CA PRO A 130 10.65 21.37 8.93
C PRO A 130 11.79 20.77 8.11
N GLY A 131 12.23 19.54 8.43
CA GLY A 131 13.22 18.82 7.62
C GLY A 131 12.69 18.44 6.24
N MET A 132 11.45 17.96 6.18
CA MET A 132 10.75 17.67 4.92
C MET A 132 10.54 18.94 4.10
N ARG A 133 10.20 20.05 4.74
CA ARG A 133 10.05 21.36 4.10
C ARG A 133 11.35 21.84 3.47
N GLN A 134 12.47 21.74 4.18
CA GLN A 134 13.79 22.11 3.64
C GLN A 134 14.13 21.30 2.38
N LEU A 135 13.81 20.01 2.35
CA LEU A 135 14.02 19.14 1.18
C LEU A 135 13.14 19.54 0.00
N LEU A 136 11.89 19.90 0.27
CA LEU A 136 10.94 20.36 -0.73
C LEU A 136 11.40 21.71 -1.35
N ASP A 137 11.77 22.67 -0.49
CA ASP A 137 12.24 23.99 -0.93
C ASP A 137 13.58 23.93 -1.69
N ALA A 138 14.43 22.95 -1.36
CA ALA A 138 15.69 22.67 -2.07
C ALA A 138 15.47 21.86 -3.37
N GLY A 139 14.24 21.53 -3.75
CA GLY A 139 13.91 20.75 -4.95
C GLY A 139 14.38 19.29 -4.90
N ARG A 140 14.76 18.77 -3.72
CA ARG A 140 15.26 17.39 -3.56
C ARG A 140 14.12 16.36 -3.55
N ILE A 141 12.92 16.80 -3.21
CA ILE A 141 11.69 16.01 -3.29
C ILE A 141 10.62 16.77 -4.07
N GLY A 142 9.69 16.05 -4.68
CA GLY A 142 8.56 16.63 -5.41
C GLY A 142 7.39 16.98 -4.52
N ALA A 143 7.07 16.08 -3.61
CA ALA A 143 5.97 16.20 -2.68
C ALA A 143 6.27 15.47 -1.36
N VAL A 144 5.53 15.84 -0.32
CA VAL A 144 5.59 15.21 1.01
C VAL A 144 4.34 14.37 1.23
N GLY A 145 4.52 13.15 1.73
CA GLY A 145 3.46 12.27 2.19
C GLY A 145 3.72 11.77 3.61
N VAL A 146 2.70 11.12 4.16
CA VAL A 146 2.77 10.41 5.44
C VAL A 146 2.21 9.00 5.29
N SER A 147 2.42 8.15 6.28
CA SER A 147 1.83 6.82 6.32
C SER A 147 1.36 6.47 7.72
N ASN A 148 0.19 5.82 7.82
CA ASN A 148 -0.45 5.44 9.08
C ASN A 148 -0.83 6.61 10.01
N TYR A 149 -1.10 7.78 9.45
CA TYR A 149 -1.57 8.93 10.20
C TYR A 149 -3.10 8.92 10.32
N SER A 150 -3.61 9.24 11.52
CA SER A 150 -5.03 9.59 11.68
C SER A 150 -5.32 10.90 10.96
N LEU A 151 -6.59 11.21 10.71
CA LEU A 151 -6.98 12.49 10.10
C LEU A 151 -6.43 13.69 10.88
N ALA A 152 -6.61 13.70 12.19
CA ALA A 152 -6.12 14.80 13.04
C ALA A 152 -4.59 14.99 12.93
N ARG A 153 -3.84 13.88 12.85
CA ARG A 153 -2.40 13.94 12.71
C ARG A 153 -1.96 14.34 11.30
N TRP A 154 -2.71 13.95 10.25
CA TRP A 154 -2.44 14.41 8.89
C TRP A 154 -2.60 15.92 8.79
N GLN A 155 -3.69 16.48 9.34
CA GLN A 155 -3.91 17.92 9.41
C GLN A 155 -2.84 18.66 10.23
N ALA A 156 -2.39 18.06 11.35
CA ALA A 156 -1.28 18.62 12.15
C ALA A 156 0.04 18.60 11.37
N ALA A 157 0.28 17.58 10.56
CA ALA A 157 1.45 17.51 9.67
C ALA A 157 1.40 18.56 8.55
N ASP A 158 0.21 18.84 7.97
CA ASP A 158 0.01 19.97 7.03
C ASP A 158 0.42 21.30 7.70
N ALA A 159 -0.08 21.56 8.89
CA ALA A 159 0.23 22.78 9.62
C ALA A 159 1.74 22.88 9.95
N ALA A 160 2.37 21.80 10.37
CA ALA A 160 3.80 21.75 10.68
C ALA A 160 4.69 21.88 9.45
N LEU A 161 4.27 21.36 8.31
CA LEU A 161 4.94 21.49 7.01
C LEU A 161 4.77 22.91 6.43
N GLY A 162 3.65 23.58 6.75
CA GLY A 162 3.25 24.87 6.16
C GLY A 162 2.88 24.78 4.68
N ARG A 163 2.62 23.56 4.19
CA ARG A 163 2.15 23.20 2.85
C ARG A 163 1.33 21.91 2.92
N PRO A 164 0.57 21.57 1.86
CA PRO A 164 -0.13 20.29 1.77
C PRO A 164 0.79 19.08 1.90
N VAL A 165 0.50 18.17 2.82
CA VAL A 165 0.98 16.79 2.79
C VAL A 165 0.06 16.03 1.83
N VAL A 166 0.54 15.73 0.63
CA VAL A 166 -0.30 15.35 -0.51
C VAL A 166 -0.89 13.94 -0.41
N SER A 167 -0.30 13.06 0.41
CA SER A 167 -0.75 11.68 0.54
C SER A 167 -0.68 11.14 1.96
N ASN A 168 -1.60 10.23 2.28
CA ASN A 168 -1.51 9.36 3.45
C ASN A 168 -1.63 7.90 3.02
N GLN A 169 -0.57 7.11 3.26
CA GLN A 169 -0.55 5.70 2.95
C GLN A 169 -1.03 4.88 4.15
N VAL A 170 -2.14 4.17 4.02
CA VAL A 170 -2.80 3.47 5.13
C VAL A 170 -3.18 2.04 4.79
N HIS A 171 -3.34 1.21 5.81
CA HIS A 171 -3.91 -0.13 5.66
C HIS A 171 -5.38 0.01 5.25
N PHE A 172 -5.67 -0.28 3.99
CA PHE A 172 -7.00 -0.08 3.46
C PHE A 172 -7.38 -1.17 2.47
N SER A 173 -8.48 -1.85 2.74
CA SER A 173 -9.05 -2.94 1.94
C SER A 173 -10.50 -3.20 2.36
N LEU A 174 -11.20 -4.08 1.66
CA LEU A 174 -12.51 -4.58 2.09
C LEU A 174 -12.47 -5.24 3.50
N ALA A 175 -11.32 -5.79 3.91
CA ALA A 175 -11.15 -6.36 5.24
C ALA A 175 -10.74 -5.33 6.31
N ALA A 176 -10.41 -4.10 5.92
CA ALA A 176 -10.01 -3.00 6.80
C ALA A 176 -10.51 -1.66 6.23
N PRO A 177 -11.83 -1.37 6.27
CA PRO A 177 -12.44 -0.27 5.54
C PRO A 177 -12.43 1.07 6.28
N SER A 178 -11.76 1.22 7.42
CA SER A 178 -11.86 2.39 8.30
C SER A 178 -11.53 3.73 7.64
N ALA A 179 -10.65 3.75 6.61
CA ALA A 179 -10.33 4.97 5.88
C ALA A 179 -11.52 5.60 5.13
N LEU A 180 -12.62 4.84 4.93
CA LEU A 180 -13.87 5.35 4.35
C LEU A 180 -14.55 6.41 5.22
N ASP A 181 -14.30 6.39 6.52
CA ASP A 181 -15.10 7.19 7.46
C ASP A 181 -14.58 8.63 7.56
N ASP A 182 -13.28 8.84 7.37
CA ASP A 182 -12.65 10.15 7.56
C ASP A 182 -11.58 10.52 6.52
N LEU A 183 -10.65 9.59 6.20
CA LEU A 183 -9.49 9.89 5.35
C LEU A 183 -9.89 10.09 3.89
N VAL A 184 -10.79 9.25 3.36
CA VAL A 184 -11.25 9.35 1.96
C VAL A 184 -12.07 10.63 1.76
N PRO A 185 -13.08 10.98 2.59
CA PRO A 185 -13.79 12.25 2.49
C PRO A 185 -12.89 13.49 2.63
N PHE A 186 -11.89 13.42 3.52
CA PHE A 186 -10.91 14.49 3.64
C PHE A 186 -10.07 14.63 2.35
N ALA A 187 -9.54 13.52 1.85
CA ALA A 187 -8.73 13.52 0.64
C ALA A 187 -9.49 14.03 -0.58
N GLU A 188 -10.79 13.69 -0.70
CA GLU A 188 -11.65 14.20 -1.76
C GLU A 188 -11.84 15.70 -1.67
N ARG A 189 -12.19 16.23 -0.52
CA ARG A 189 -12.42 17.65 -0.30
C ARG A 189 -11.18 18.50 -0.52
N GLU A 190 -10.01 18.00 -0.06
CA GLU A 190 -8.74 18.75 -0.08
C GLU A 190 -7.86 18.43 -1.32
N GLY A 191 -8.35 17.63 -2.27
CA GLY A 191 -7.57 17.24 -3.44
C GLY A 191 -6.35 16.34 -3.14
N ARG A 192 -6.34 15.63 -1.97
CA ARG A 192 -5.23 14.76 -1.51
C ARG A 192 -5.37 13.35 -2.07
N MET A 193 -4.41 12.49 -1.75
CA MET A 193 -4.38 11.09 -2.16
C MET A 193 -4.32 10.14 -0.95
N VAL A 194 -5.22 9.17 -0.90
CA VAL A 194 -5.10 8.01 0.01
C VAL A 194 -4.45 6.86 -0.75
N MET A 195 -3.32 6.38 -0.25
CA MET A 195 -2.64 5.21 -0.82
C MET A 195 -3.00 3.97 0.01
N ALA A 196 -3.68 3.01 -0.59
CA ALA A 196 -4.10 1.77 0.08
C ALA A 196 -2.98 0.72 0.00
N TYR A 197 -2.29 0.46 1.12
CA TYR A 197 -1.39 -0.70 1.21
C TYR A 197 -2.11 -1.93 1.74
N SER A 198 -1.58 -3.12 1.42
CA SER A 198 -2.22 -4.42 1.67
C SER A 198 -3.67 -4.50 1.16
N PRO A 199 -3.97 -4.01 -0.06
CA PRO A 199 -5.32 -3.89 -0.58
C PRO A 199 -6.04 -5.24 -0.74
N LEU A 200 -5.27 -6.35 -0.79
CA LEU A 200 -5.77 -7.72 -0.87
C LEU A 200 -5.73 -8.46 0.49
N ALA A 201 -5.49 -7.75 1.61
CA ALA A 201 -5.44 -8.33 2.95
C ALA A 201 -4.53 -9.58 3.02
N GLN A 202 -3.30 -9.46 2.48
CA GLN A 202 -2.29 -10.53 2.37
C GLN A 202 -2.77 -11.78 1.61
N GLY A 203 -3.77 -11.63 0.73
CA GLY A 203 -4.33 -12.68 -0.11
C GLY A 203 -5.67 -13.24 0.39
N LEU A 204 -6.20 -12.80 1.54
CA LEU A 204 -7.55 -13.18 2.00
C LEU A 204 -8.60 -12.83 0.94
N LEU A 205 -8.55 -11.62 0.39
CA LEU A 205 -9.50 -11.13 -0.61
C LEU A 205 -9.27 -11.71 -2.03
N GLY A 206 -8.25 -12.55 -2.18
CA GLY A 206 -8.06 -13.35 -3.39
C GLY A 206 -8.96 -14.58 -3.48
N GLY A 207 -9.70 -14.88 -2.40
CA GLY A 207 -10.64 -16.00 -2.35
C GLY A 207 -10.01 -17.40 -2.24
N ARG A 208 -8.66 -17.48 -2.12
CA ARG A 208 -7.96 -18.76 -2.01
C ARG A 208 -8.07 -19.36 -0.60
N TYR A 209 -8.02 -18.51 0.43
CA TYR A 209 -7.92 -18.98 1.82
C TYR A 209 -9.31 -19.09 2.47
N GLY A 210 -9.51 -20.18 3.21
CA GLY A 210 -10.68 -20.47 4.00
C GLY A 210 -10.32 -21.27 5.25
N VAL A 211 -11.33 -21.77 5.97
CA VAL A 211 -11.11 -22.54 7.21
C VAL A 211 -10.29 -23.80 6.95
N ASP A 212 -10.53 -24.45 5.80
CA ASP A 212 -9.89 -25.71 5.41
C ASP A 212 -8.60 -25.52 4.60
N ASP A 213 -8.36 -24.32 4.02
CA ASP A 213 -7.15 -24.00 3.27
C ASP A 213 -6.51 -22.72 3.82
N ARG A 214 -5.74 -22.87 4.89
CA ARG A 214 -5.05 -21.75 5.56
C ARG A 214 -3.65 -21.53 4.96
N PRO A 215 -3.19 -20.27 4.92
CA PRO A 215 -1.83 -20.00 4.45
C PRO A 215 -0.77 -20.57 5.38
N GLY A 216 0.32 -21.02 4.79
CA GLY A 216 1.55 -21.39 5.50
C GLY A 216 2.53 -20.21 5.68
N GLY A 217 3.71 -20.48 6.26
CA GLY A 217 4.80 -19.52 6.40
C GLY A 217 4.45 -18.30 7.25
N VAL A 218 4.98 -17.14 6.86
CA VAL A 218 4.80 -15.87 7.60
C VAL A 218 3.31 -15.46 7.73
N ARG A 219 2.49 -15.77 6.70
CA ARG A 219 1.05 -15.47 6.72
C ARG A 219 0.31 -16.25 7.81
N ALA A 220 0.75 -17.46 8.12
CA ALA A 220 0.16 -18.27 9.18
C ALA A 220 0.21 -17.59 10.56
N ALA A 221 1.15 -16.68 10.77
CA ALA A 221 1.26 -15.92 12.02
C ALA A 221 0.28 -14.74 12.10
N ASN A 222 -0.30 -14.31 10.97
CA ASN A 222 -1.26 -13.20 10.98
C ASN A 222 -2.59 -13.65 11.59
N PRO A 223 -3.10 -12.94 12.63
CA PRO A 223 -4.38 -13.24 13.27
C PRO A 223 -5.57 -13.29 12.31
N LEU A 224 -5.51 -12.57 11.21
CA LEU A 224 -6.55 -12.53 10.18
C LEU A 224 -6.87 -13.94 9.62
N PHE A 225 -5.87 -14.83 9.59
CA PHE A 225 -6.01 -16.22 9.13
C PHE A 225 -6.31 -17.22 10.26
N GLY A 226 -6.70 -16.75 11.45
CA GLY A 226 -7.28 -17.62 12.49
C GLY A 226 -8.64 -18.14 12.07
N THR A 227 -9.01 -19.34 12.55
CA THR A 227 -10.28 -20.03 12.18
C THR A 227 -11.49 -19.12 12.33
N GLU A 228 -11.58 -18.44 13.45
CA GLU A 228 -12.72 -17.56 13.75
C GLU A 228 -12.77 -16.37 12.78
N ASN A 229 -11.64 -15.76 12.44
CA ASN A 229 -11.59 -14.65 11.48
C ASN A 229 -11.92 -15.11 10.06
N LEU A 230 -11.49 -16.30 9.66
CA LEU A 230 -11.87 -16.88 8.37
C LEU A 230 -13.37 -17.16 8.28
N ARG A 231 -13.99 -17.69 9.33
CA ARG A 231 -15.46 -17.86 9.38
C ARG A 231 -16.19 -16.52 9.29
N ARG A 232 -15.70 -15.50 10.00
CA ARG A 232 -16.28 -14.15 9.96
C ARG A 232 -16.11 -13.45 8.61
N ALA A 233 -15.06 -13.80 7.87
CA ALA A 233 -14.81 -13.24 6.54
C ALA A 233 -15.71 -13.86 5.46
N GLU A 234 -16.31 -15.04 5.70
CA GLU A 234 -17.07 -15.78 4.69
C GLU A 234 -18.22 -14.98 4.05
N PRO A 235 -19.05 -14.21 4.79
CA PRO A 235 -20.06 -13.36 4.18
C PRO A 235 -19.47 -12.30 3.22
N LEU A 236 -18.36 -11.67 3.60
CA LEU A 236 -17.66 -10.71 2.76
C LEU A 236 -17.09 -11.39 1.50
N LEU A 237 -16.46 -12.55 1.68
CA LEU A 237 -15.90 -13.32 0.57
C LEU A 237 -17.00 -13.87 -0.36
N GLY A 238 -18.19 -14.16 0.17
CA GLY A 238 -19.37 -14.54 -0.60
C GLY A 238 -19.79 -13.43 -1.57
N VAL A 239 -20.03 -12.23 -1.08
CA VAL A 239 -20.38 -11.06 -1.91
C VAL A 239 -19.27 -10.77 -2.93
N LEU A 240 -18.01 -10.86 -2.52
CA LEU A 240 -16.88 -10.63 -3.40
C LEU A 240 -16.83 -11.64 -4.57
N ARG A 241 -17.10 -12.93 -4.30
CA ARG A 241 -17.17 -13.98 -5.32
C ARG A 241 -18.36 -13.80 -6.28
N GLU A 242 -19.53 -13.41 -5.76
CA GLU A 242 -20.71 -13.13 -6.59
C GLU A 242 -20.44 -12.01 -7.59
N VAL A 243 -19.88 -10.88 -7.14
CA VAL A 243 -19.54 -9.77 -8.01
C VAL A 243 -18.43 -10.18 -9.00
N ALA A 244 -17.42 -10.94 -8.56
CA ALA A 244 -16.37 -11.43 -9.43
C ALA A 244 -16.90 -12.35 -10.55
N ALA A 245 -17.83 -13.23 -10.23
CA ALA A 245 -18.51 -14.10 -11.20
C ALA A 245 -19.33 -13.30 -12.21
N ALA A 246 -20.05 -12.24 -11.76
CA ALA A 246 -20.84 -11.38 -12.65
C ALA A 246 -19.98 -10.63 -13.67
N HIS A 247 -18.74 -10.29 -13.31
CA HIS A 247 -17.78 -9.61 -14.18
C HIS A 247 -16.86 -10.60 -14.94
N GLY A 248 -16.88 -11.91 -14.65
CA GLY A 248 -16.00 -12.89 -15.25
C GLY A 248 -14.52 -12.70 -14.91
N VAL A 249 -14.22 -12.16 -13.72
CA VAL A 249 -12.87 -11.84 -13.25
C VAL A 249 -12.55 -12.49 -11.90
N ALA A 250 -11.29 -12.42 -11.46
CA ALA A 250 -10.90 -12.94 -10.15
C ALA A 250 -11.39 -12.03 -9.01
N ALA A 251 -11.70 -12.61 -7.85
CA ALA A 251 -12.11 -11.89 -6.63
C ALA A 251 -11.10 -10.78 -6.23
N ALA A 252 -9.81 -11.03 -6.38
CA ALA A 252 -8.77 -10.05 -6.13
C ALA A 252 -8.92 -8.78 -7.00
N GLN A 253 -9.33 -8.93 -8.25
CA GLN A 253 -9.53 -7.80 -9.16
C GLN A 253 -10.73 -6.95 -8.73
N ILE A 254 -11.82 -7.56 -8.28
CA ILE A 254 -12.98 -6.84 -7.71
C ILE A 254 -12.59 -6.11 -6.42
N ALA A 255 -11.80 -6.73 -5.54
CA ALA A 255 -11.32 -6.08 -4.32
C ALA A 255 -10.46 -4.82 -4.63
N LEU A 256 -9.63 -4.88 -5.66
CA LEU A 256 -8.86 -3.72 -6.13
C LEU A 256 -9.77 -2.69 -6.83
N ALA A 257 -10.69 -3.13 -7.68
CA ALA A 257 -11.63 -2.27 -8.39
C ALA A 257 -12.50 -1.47 -7.42
N TRP A 258 -12.95 -2.09 -6.33
CA TRP A 258 -13.69 -1.38 -5.28
C TRP A 258 -12.89 -0.24 -4.67
N LEU A 259 -11.60 -0.42 -4.36
CA LEU A 259 -10.73 0.66 -3.87
C LEU A 259 -10.51 1.74 -4.94
N VAL A 260 -10.27 1.33 -6.18
CA VAL A 260 -10.04 2.24 -7.32
C VAL A 260 -11.30 3.04 -7.66
N SER A 261 -12.51 2.53 -7.39
CA SER A 261 -13.77 3.27 -7.60
C SER A 261 -13.98 4.41 -6.58
N LEU A 262 -13.32 4.36 -5.42
CA LEU A 262 -13.44 5.38 -4.39
C LEU A 262 -12.71 6.68 -4.81
N PRO A 263 -13.25 7.86 -4.46
CA PRO A 263 -12.58 9.12 -4.79
C PRO A 263 -11.19 9.20 -4.15
N ARG A 264 -10.22 9.73 -4.89
CA ARG A 264 -8.86 10.03 -4.42
C ARG A 264 -8.08 8.85 -3.84
N VAL A 265 -8.51 7.60 -4.06
CA VAL A 265 -7.81 6.38 -3.59
C VAL A 265 -6.96 5.80 -4.72
N VAL A 266 -5.71 5.45 -4.43
CA VAL A 266 -4.84 4.63 -5.27
C VAL A 266 -4.43 3.37 -4.49
N VAL A 267 -4.23 2.27 -5.20
CA VAL A 267 -3.83 1.00 -4.57
C VAL A 267 -2.39 0.64 -4.94
N ILE A 268 -1.67 0.04 -4.01
CA ILE A 268 -0.29 -0.42 -4.22
C ILE A 268 -0.13 -1.91 -3.91
N PRO A 269 -0.84 -2.80 -4.65
CA PRO A 269 -0.66 -4.24 -4.48
C PRO A 269 0.77 -4.65 -4.80
N GLY A 270 1.31 -5.59 -4.01
CA GLY A 270 2.52 -6.29 -4.39
C GLY A 270 2.24 -7.33 -5.48
N ALA A 271 3.26 -7.68 -6.24
CA ALA A 271 3.20 -8.77 -7.21
C ALA A 271 4.47 -9.62 -7.15
N SER A 272 4.31 -10.93 -7.24
CA SER A 272 5.39 -11.90 -7.25
C SER A 272 5.56 -12.61 -8.62
N SER A 273 4.77 -12.21 -9.60
CA SER A 273 4.87 -12.68 -10.98
C SER A 273 4.29 -11.64 -11.95
N VAL A 274 4.66 -11.74 -13.21
CA VAL A 274 4.11 -10.92 -14.30
C VAL A 274 2.59 -11.07 -14.39
N ALA A 275 2.06 -12.30 -14.29
CA ALA A 275 0.63 -12.53 -14.31
C ALA A 275 -0.15 -11.80 -13.18
N GLN A 276 0.47 -11.68 -11.99
CA GLN A 276 -0.14 -10.90 -10.91
C GLN A 276 -0.15 -9.40 -11.20
N VAL A 277 0.89 -8.87 -11.82
CA VAL A 277 0.91 -7.46 -12.26
C VAL A 277 -0.20 -7.20 -13.27
N GLU A 278 -0.34 -8.07 -14.26
CA GLU A 278 -1.38 -7.97 -15.29
C GLU A 278 -2.79 -7.99 -14.67
N ALA A 279 -3.04 -8.96 -13.78
CA ALA A 279 -4.32 -9.05 -13.08
C ALA A 279 -4.60 -7.82 -12.20
N ASN A 280 -3.59 -7.33 -11.48
CA ASN A 280 -3.71 -6.14 -10.65
C ASN A 280 -3.99 -4.88 -11.49
N ALA A 281 -3.26 -4.69 -12.59
CA ALA A 281 -3.42 -3.53 -13.47
C ALA A 281 -4.79 -3.51 -14.15
N ALA A 282 -5.29 -4.68 -14.58
CA ALA A 282 -6.60 -4.82 -15.20
C ALA A 282 -7.76 -4.41 -14.26
N ALA A 283 -7.57 -4.49 -12.95
CA ALA A 283 -8.57 -4.03 -11.99
C ALA A 283 -8.90 -2.52 -12.11
N ALA A 284 -7.97 -1.72 -12.66
CA ALA A 284 -8.21 -0.28 -12.88
C ALA A 284 -9.31 0.00 -13.91
N ASP A 285 -9.61 -0.95 -14.77
CA ASP A 285 -10.54 -0.77 -15.88
C ASP A 285 -11.91 -1.47 -15.64
N ILE A 286 -12.09 -2.07 -14.47
CA ILE A 286 -13.36 -2.67 -14.05
C ILE A 286 -14.29 -1.58 -13.52
N ASP A 287 -15.47 -1.46 -14.13
CA ASP A 287 -16.54 -0.57 -13.70
C ASP A 287 -17.54 -1.33 -12.84
N LEU A 288 -17.49 -1.13 -11.52
CA LEU A 288 -18.49 -1.65 -10.61
C LEU A 288 -19.79 -0.85 -10.71
N ARG A 289 -20.91 -1.53 -10.79
CA ARG A 289 -22.23 -0.90 -10.69
C ARG A 289 -22.43 -0.31 -9.28
N PRO A 290 -23.29 0.72 -9.13
CA PRO A 290 -23.57 1.34 -7.82
C PRO A 290 -24.08 0.33 -6.76
N ASP A 291 -24.91 -0.63 -7.18
CA ASP A 291 -25.43 -1.71 -6.30
C ASP A 291 -24.31 -2.66 -5.83
N GLU A 292 -23.38 -3.03 -6.72
CA GLU A 292 -22.22 -3.86 -6.38
C GLU A 292 -21.29 -3.15 -5.42
N GLN A 293 -21.00 -1.86 -5.69
CA GLN A 293 -20.17 -1.05 -4.82
C GLN A 293 -20.80 -0.89 -3.42
N ALA A 294 -22.12 -0.69 -3.35
CA ALA A 294 -22.85 -0.61 -2.09
C ALA A 294 -22.83 -1.94 -1.34
N ALA A 295 -23.05 -3.08 -2.02
CA ALA A 295 -23.01 -4.41 -1.43
C ALA A 295 -21.64 -4.76 -0.85
N LEU A 296 -20.56 -4.51 -1.62
CA LEU A 296 -19.19 -4.71 -1.17
C LEU A 296 -18.85 -3.82 0.04
N THR A 297 -19.28 -2.56 0.02
CA THR A 297 -19.07 -1.63 1.14
C THR A 297 -19.82 -2.06 2.39
N ALA A 298 -21.07 -2.51 2.26
CA ALA A 298 -21.86 -3.02 3.37
C ALA A 298 -21.22 -4.28 3.98
N ALA A 299 -20.79 -5.24 3.15
CA ALA A 299 -20.09 -6.44 3.57
C ALA A 299 -18.77 -6.13 4.26
N ALA A 300 -17.98 -5.18 3.73
CA ALA A 300 -16.75 -4.70 4.35
C ALA A 300 -17.00 -4.08 5.74
N ARG A 301 -18.03 -3.24 5.86
CA ARG A 301 -18.43 -2.63 7.13
C ARG A 301 -18.98 -3.63 8.15
N ALA A 302 -19.56 -4.75 7.69
CA ALA A 302 -20.05 -5.83 8.56
C ALA A 302 -18.90 -6.72 9.08
N PHE A 303 -17.82 -6.87 8.35
CA PHE A 303 -16.67 -7.66 8.76
C PHE A 303 -15.97 -7.05 9.98
N ARG A 304 -15.92 -7.80 11.09
CA ARG A 304 -15.25 -7.41 12.35
C ARG A 304 -14.32 -8.53 12.78
N PRO A 305 -13.03 -8.44 12.45
CA PRO A 305 -12.05 -9.43 12.87
C PRO A 305 -11.85 -9.38 14.39
N VAL A 306 -11.65 -10.54 15.00
CA VAL A 306 -11.26 -10.62 16.41
C VAL A 306 -9.80 -10.19 16.58
N SER A 307 -9.48 -9.64 17.74
CA SER A 307 -8.14 -9.13 18.04
C SER A 307 -7.09 -10.24 18.04
N ALA A 308 -5.81 -9.84 17.83
CA ALA A 308 -4.67 -10.74 17.86
C ALA A 308 -4.56 -11.54 19.18
N VAL A 309 -4.87 -10.91 20.31
CA VAL A 309 -4.85 -11.56 21.64
C VAL A 309 -5.85 -12.72 21.69
N ARG A 310 -7.09 -12.51 21.22
CA ARG A 310 -8.12 -13.56 21.21
C ARG A 310 -7.75 -14.69 20.26
N THR A 311 -7.23 -14.39 19.08
CA THR A 311 -6.75 -15.39 18.12
C THR A 311 -5.59 -16.22 18.69
N LEU A 312 -4.70 -15.62 19.48
CA LEU A 312 -3.60 -16.33 20.14
C LEU A 312 -4.14 -17.30 21.20
N VAL A 313 -5.12 -16.89 22.01
CA VAL A 313 -5.76 -17.76 23.01
C VAL A 313 -6.44 -18.96 22.35
N GLU A 314 -7.13 -18.74 21.22
CA GLU A 314 -7.77 -19.83 20.46
C GLU A 314 -6.73 -20.83 19.93
N ARG A 315 -5.61 -20.35 19.35
CA ARG A 315 -4.52 -21.22 18.88
C ARG A 315 -3.86 -22.04 19.99
N VAL A 316 -3.72 -21.48 21.19
CA VAL A 316 -3.21 -22.21 22.35
C VAL A 316 -4.19 -23.31 22.75
N ARG A 317 -5.51 -23.02 22.77
CA ARG A 317 -6.56 -24.03 23.06
C ARG A 317 -6.61 -25.14 22.01
N GLU A 318 -6.45 -24.83 20.72
CA GLU A 318 -6.45 -25.83 19.63
C GLU A 318 -5.22 -26.79 19.71
N ARG A 319 -4.16 -26.40 20.42
CA ARG A 319 -2.92 -27.20 20.58
C ARG A 319 -2.81 -27.95 21.88
N LEU A 320 -3.70 -27.68 22.85
CA LEU A 320 -3.75 -28.43 24.09
C LEU A 320 -4.60 -29.70 23.84
N PRO A 321 -4.05 -30.90 24.07
CA PRO A 321 -4.86 -32.12 24.03
C PRO A 321 -5.92 -32.02 25.12
N VAL A 322 -7.15 -32.38 24.77
CA VAL A 322 -8.30 -32.56 25.70
C VAL A 322 -8.04 -33.79 26.57
#